data_095cbbade2629ec050a44b9dd6f95f84
#
_entry.id   095cbbade2629ec050a44b9dd6f95f84
#
_cell.length_a   1.000
_cell.length_b   1.000
_cell.length_c   1.000
_cell.angle_alpha   90.00
_cell.angle_beta   90.00
_cell.angle_gamma   90.00
#
_symmetry.space_group_name_H-M   'P 1'
#
loop_
_entity.id
_entity.type
_entity.pdbx_description
1 polymer ?
#
loop_
_entity_poly.entity_id
_entity_poly.type
_entity_poly.pdbx_seq_one_letter_code
_entity_poly.pdbx_strand_id
1 'polypeptide(L)'
;MTSPRERVIEDYLLSQCRGHGFLCLKFVSPARRGVPDRIVVAPRGTVFVEVKRPGGQLQKLQQLTHAKLRRHGAEVHVVDDKPSVDAFIAHLLESPSD
;
A
#
# COMPACT_ATOMS: atom_id res chain seq x y z
N MET A 1 -7.73 15.34 2.40
CA MET A 1 -7.81 14.96 3.82
C MET A 1 -8.20 13.52 3.96
N THR A 2 -7.48 12.79 4.81
CA THR A 2 -7.78 11.38 5.09
C THR A 2 -9.00 11.30 6.02
N SER A 3 -9.97 10.44 5.71
CA SER A 3 -11.11 10.22 6.59
C SER A 3 -10.66 9.54 7.88
N PRO A 4 -11.41 9.70 9.00
CA PRO A 4 -11.06 9.01 10.25
C PRO A 4 -10.99 7.48 10.09
N ARG A 5 -11.84 6.89 9.26
CA ARG A 5 -11.84 5.44 9.02
C ARG A 5 -10.61 5.00 8.25
N GLU A 6 -10.23 5.74 7.24
CA GLU A 6 -9.02 5.48 6.47
C GLU A 6 -7.79 5.64 7.36
N ARG A 7 -7.77 6.65 8.23
CA ARG A 7 -6.67 6.89 9.16
C ARG A 7 -6.42 5.71 10.10
N VAL A 8 -7.48 5.08 10.57
CA VAL A 8 -7.35 3.89 11.44
C VAL A 8 -6.59 2.79 10.69
N ILE A 9 -6.92 2.58 9.42
CA ILE A 9 -6.26 1.54 8.60
C ILE A 9 -4.81 1.95 8.33
N GLU A 10 -4.57 3.22 8.01
CA GLU A 10 -3.22 3.72 7.78
C GLU A 10 -2.33 3.58 9.01
N ASP A 11 -2.85 3.95 10.17
CA ASP A 11 -2.11 3.84 11.43
C ASP A 11 -1.78 2.37 11.75
N TYR A 12 -2.72 1.47 11.46
CA TYR A 12 -2.50 0.04 11.64
C TYR A 12 -1.39 -0.47 10.71
N LEU A 13 -1.42 -0.05 9.44
CA LEU A 13 -0.37 -0.40 8.48
C LEU A 13 1.01 0.07 8.97
N LEU A 14 1.09 1.32 9.42
CA LEU A 14 2.35 1.88 9.94
C LEU A 14 2.85 1.09 11.15
N SER A 15 1.95 0.75 12.07
CA SER A 15 2.27 -0.03 13.26
C SER A 15 2.80 -1.42 12.91
N GLN A 16 2.13 -2.10 11.98
CA GLN A 16 2.54 -3.44 11.56
C GLN A 16 3.88 -3.41 10.83
N CYS A 17 4.09 -2.45 9.96
CA CYS A 17 5.39 -2.28 9.29
C CYS A 17 6.51 -2.05 10.31
N ARG A 18 6.27 -1.17 11.29
CA ARG A 18 7.27 -0.89 12.32
C ARG A 18 7.57 -2.13 13.14
N GLY A 19 6.55 -2.90 13.49
CA GLY A 19 6.70 -4.12 14.28
C GLY A 19 7.54 -5.18 13.58
N HIS A 20 7.56 -5.19 12.25
CA HIS A 20 8.34 -6.14 11.46
C HIS A 20 9.65 -5.55 10.94
N GLY A 21 9.98 -4.31 11.30
CA GLY A 21 11.18 -3.65 10.83
C GLY A 21 11.13 -3.21 9.37
N PHE A 22 9.94 -3.10 8.80
CA PHE A 22 9.76 -2.58 7.44
C PHE A 22 9.71 -1.06 7.46
N LEU A 23 10.25 -0.44 6.42
CA LEU A 23 10.19 1.00 6.25
C LEU A 23 8.95 1.36 5.43
N CYS A 24 8.05 2.14 6.02
CA CYS A 24 6.83 2.59 5.35
C CYS A 24 6.89 4.10 5.14
N LEU A 25 7.01 4.52 3.90
CA LEU A 25 7.20 5.91 3.52
C LEU A 25 5.95 6.46 2.83
N LYS A 26 5.68 7.73 3.05
CA LYS A 26 4.64 8.41 2.30
C LYS A 26 5.12 8.66 0.88
N PHE A 27 4.27 8.39 -0.09
CA PHE A 27 4.61 8.60 -1.49
C PHE A 27 3.76 9.72 -2.07
N VAL A 28 4.41 10.71 -2.67
CA VAL A 28 3.77 11.82 -3.35
C VAL A 28 4.49 12.02 -4.69
N SER A 29 3.71 12.13 -5.75
CA SER A 29 4.25 12.46 -7.08
C SER A 29 3.65 13.79 -7.54
N PRO A 30 4.43 14.87 -7.58
CA PRO A 30 3.90 16.19 -7.96
C PRO A 30 3.38 16.24 -9.40
N ALA A 31 3.99 15.46 -10.29
CA ALA A 31 3.68 15.53 -11.73
C ALA A 31 2.64 14.50 -12.17
N ARG A 32 2.20 13.60 -11.29
CA ARG A 32 1.28 12.52 -11.66
C ARG A 32 0.31 12.23 -10.54
N ARG A 33 -0.97 12.22 -10.88
CA ARG A 33 -2.04 11.90 -9.93
C ARG A 33 -2.29 10.39 -9.90
N GLY A 34 -2.97 9.94 -8.86
CA GLY A 34 -3.42 8.56 -8.74
C GLY A 34 -2.37 7.58 -8.29
N VAL A 35 -1.18 8.06 -7.89
CA VAL A 35 -0.15 7.18 -7.33
C VAL A 35 -0.58 6.63 -5.97
N PRO A 36 -0.12 5.42 -5.59
CA PRO A 36 -0.41 4.87 -4.26
C PRO A 36 0.11 5.76 -3.13
N ASP A 37 -0.52 5.67 -1.95
CA ASP A 37 -0.21 6.53 -0.80
C ASP A 37 1.15 6.25 -0.18
N ARG A 38 1.58 4.99 -0.20
CA ARG A 38 2.73 4.54 0.56
C ARG A 38 3.67 3.69 -0.27
N ILE A 39 4.96 3.76 0.09
CA ILE A 39 5.98 2.83 -0.37
C ILE A 39 6.43 2.05 0.85
N VAL A 40 6.46 0.72 0.76
CA VAL A 40 6.95 -0.15 1.83
C VAL A 40 8.22 -0.84 1.33
N VAL A 41 9.29 -0.66 2.08
CA VAL A 41 10.58 -1.30 1.80
C VAL A 41 10.78 -2.42 2.83
N ALA A 42 10.86 -3.64 2.34
CA ALA A 42 11.02 -4.84 3.16
C ALA A 42 12.13 -5.71 2.54
N PRO A 43 12.65 -6.71 3.27
CA PRO A 43 13.71 -7.56 2.70
C PRO A 43 13.34 -8.22 1.37
N ARG A 44 12.07 -8.55 1.18
CA ARG A 44 11.57 -9.13 -0.08
C ARG A 44 11.68 -8.15 -1.25
N GLY A 45 11.55 -6.85 -0.99
CA GLY A 45 11.60 -5.83 -2.03
C GLY A 45 10.79 -4.59 -1.65
N THR A 46 10.68 -3.69 -2.61
CA THR A 46 9.94 -2.44 -2.45
C THR A 46 8.61 -2.56 -3.16
N VAL A 47 7.53 -2.24 -2.45
CA VAL A 47 6.17 -2.34 -3.00
C VAL A 47 5.40 -1.06 -2.72
N PHE A 48 4.32 -0.84 -3.48
CA PHE A 48 3.42 0.29 -3.31
C PHE A 48 2.14 -0.15 -2.64
N VAL A 49 1.58 0.70 -1.79
CA VAL A 49 0.34 0.41 -1.06
C VAL A 49 -0.59 1.61 -1.12
N GLU A 50 -1.83 1.36 -1.53
CA GLU A 50 -2.92 2.33 -1.44
C GLU A 50 -3.75 1.99 -0.22
N VAL A 51 -4.01 2.99 0.63
CA VAL A 51 -4.85 2.82 1.83
C VAL A 51 -6.23 3.39 1.53
N LYS A 52 -7.28 2.63 1.82
CA LYS A 52 -8.67 3.05 1.69
C LYS A 52 -9.41 2.81 3.00
N ARG A 53 -10.48 3.58 3.23
CA ARG A 53 -11.41 3.27 4.32
C ARG A 53 -12.12 1.94 4.01
N PRO A 54 -12.68 1.25 5.01
CA PRO A 54 -13.42 0.02 4.76
C PRO A 54 -14.54 0.25 3.72
N GLY A 55 -14.56 -0.60 2.69
CA GLY A 55 -15.51 -0.48 1.59
C GLY A 55 -15.24 0.65 0.62
N GLY A 56 -14.14 1.39 0.80
CA GLY A 56 -13.78 2.46 -0.10
C GLY A 56 -13.37 1.94 -1.48
N GLN A 57 -13.70 2.71 -2.51
CA GLN A 57 -13.42 2.34 -3.89
C GLN A 57 -12.27 3.16 -4.45
N LEU A 58 -11.45 2.54 -5.28
CA LEU A 58 -10.44 3.27 -6.05
C LEU A 58 -11.12 4.18 -7.06
N GLN A 59 -10.66 5.42 -7.14
CA GLN A 59 -11.10 6.33 -8.20
C GLN A 59 -10.51 5.89 -9.52
N LYS A 60 -11.15 6.31 -10.62
CA LYS A 60 -10.74 5.92 -11.97
C LYS A 60 -9.27 6.22 -12.22
N LEU A 61 -8.81 7.41 -11.83
CA LEU A 61 -7.42 7.82 -12.05
C LEU A 61 -6.45 6.94 -11.25
N GLN A 62 -6.83 6.54 -10.03
CA GLN A 62 -6.02 5.61 -9.24
C GLN A 62 -5.93 4.25 -9.93
N GLN A 63 -7.06 3.73 -10.43
CA GLN A 63 -7.08 2.46 -11.15
C GLN A 63 -6.14 2.48 -12.36
N LEU A 64 -6.17 3.56 -13.14
CA LEU A 64 -5.34 3.71 -14.33
C LEU A 64 -3.85 3.81 -13.97
N THR A 65 -3.52 4.60 -12.95
CA THR A 65 -2.14 4.77 -12.52
C THR A 65 -1.59 3.48 -11.92
N HIS A 66 -2.37 2.78 -11.09
CA HIS A 66 -1.97 1.48 -10.54
C HIS A 66 -1.73 0.45 -11.64
N ALA A 67 -2.61 0.39 -12.64
CA ALA A 67 -2.45 -0.51 -13.77
C ALA A 67 -1.16 -0.21 -14.54
N LYS A 68 -0.85 1.07 -14.71
CA LYS A 68 0.37 1.50 -15.40
C LYS A 68 1.62 1.07 -14.61
N LEU A 69 1.60 1.27 -13.29
CA LEU A 69 2.71 0.82 -12.43
C LEU A 69 2.93 -0.68 -12.55
N ARG A 70 1.85 -1.45 -12.51
CA ARG A 70 1.94 -2.93 -12.64
C ARG A 70 2.50 -3.35 -13.99
N ARG A 71 2.10 -2.67 -15.08
CA ARG A 71 2.64 -2.96 -16.41
C ARG A 71 4.15 -2.72 -16.49
N HIS A 72 4.67 -1.81 -15.68
CA HIS A 72 6.10 -1.54 -15.61
C HIS A 72 6.82 -2.40 -14.57
N GLY A 73 6.15 -3.41 -14.04
CA GLY A 73 6.75 -4.37 -13.13
C GLY A 73 6.61 -4.07 -11.64
N ALA A 74 5.92 -3.00 -11.28
CA ALA A 74 5.72 -2.66 -9.88
C ALA A 74 4.65 -3.53 -9.24
N GLU A 75 4.87 -3.87 -7.97
CA GLU A 75 3.88 -4.55 -7.14
C GLU A 75 3.07 -3.48 -6.42
N VAL A 76 1.76 -3.48 -6.60
CA VAL A 76 0.85 -2.49 -6.01
C VAL A 76 -0.26 -3.22 -5.27
N HIS A 77 -0.45 -2.89 -4.01
CA HIS A 77 -1.46 -3.46 -3.12
C HIS A 77 -2.45 -2.40 -2.70
N VAL A 78 -3.67 -2.82 -2.38
CA VAL A 78 -4.70 -1.96 -1.80
C VAL A 78 -5.14 -2.60 -0.49
N VAL A 79 -5.15 -1.83 0.59
CA VAL A 79 -5.61 -2.30 1.90
C VAL A 79 -6.74 -1.37 2.37
N ASP A 80 -7.81 -1.95 2.91
CA ASP A 80 -8.98 -1.20 3.33
C ASP A 80 -9.54 -1.67 4.68
N ASP A 81 -8.91 -2.65 5.31
CA ASP A 81 -9.26 -3.09 6.66
C ASP A 81 -8.05 -3.75 7.31
N LYS A 82 -8.15 -4.08 8.59
CA LYS A 82 -7.05 -4.72 9.31
C LYS A 82 -6.70 -6.10 8.75
N PRO A 83 -7.68 -6.96 8.42
CA PRO A 83 -7.33 -8.24 7.77
C PRO A 83 -6.56 -8.10 6.47
N SER A 84 -6.89 -7.12 5.63
CA SER A 84 -6.15 -6.92 4.37
C SER A 84 -4.74 -6.41 4.63
N VAL A 85 -4.53 -5.60 5.68
CA VAL A 85 -3.19 -5.20 6.11
C VAL A 85 -2.41 -6.43 6.58
N ASP A 86 -3.04 -7.28 7.41
CA ASP A 86 -2.39 -8.50 7.90
C ASP A 86 -1.98 -9.42 6.74
N ALA A 87 -2.86 -9.59 5.76
CA ALA A 87 -2.57 -10.39 4.55
C ALA A 87 -1.40 -9.79 3.75
N PHE A 88 -1.37 -8.46 3.65
CA PHE A 88 -0.29 -7.76 2.99
C PHE A 88 1.06 -8.00 3.71
N ILE A 89 1.07 -7.86 5.03
CA ILE A 89 2.29 -8.11 5.81
C ILE A 89 2.74 -9.56 5.65
N ALA A 90 1.81 -10.51 5.73
CA ALA A 90 2.12 -11.93 5.54
C ALA A 90 2.76 -12.19 4.17
N HIS A 91 2.23 -11.53 3.13
CA HIS A 91 2.79 -11.62 1.79
C HIS A 91 4.25 -11.13 1.75
N LEU A 92 4.55 -10.03 2.43
CA LEU A 92 5.91 -9.50 2.47
C LEU A 92 6.88 -10.38 3.26
N LEU A 93 6.35 -11.21 4.17
CA LEU A 93 7.16 -12.13 4.96
C LEU A 93 7.42 -13.46 4.25
N GLU A 94 6.73 -13.74 3.15
CA GLU A 94 6.94 -14.96 2.39
C GLU A 94 8.31 -14.93 1.72
N SER A 95 8.94 -16.10 1.64
CA SER A 95 10.17 -16.23 0.87
C SER A 95 9.85 -16.04 -0.61
N PRO A 96 10.72 -15.34 -1.37
CA PRO A 96 10.51 -15.21 -2.81
C PRO A 96 10.44 -16.59 -3.45
N SER A 97 9.53 -16.77 -4.41
CA SER A 97 9.48 -17.96 -5.21
C SER A 97 10.70 -18.03 -6.12
N ASP A 98 11.33 -19.15 -6.17
CA ASP A 98 12.44 -19.36 -7.08
C ASP A 98 11.95 -19.57 -8.51
#